data_c32de0e83ca0d885f512d219a802d977
#
_entry.id   c32de0e83ca0d885f512d219a802d977
#
_cell.length_a   1.000
_cell.length_b   1.000
_cell.length_c   1.000
_cell.angle_alpha   90.00
_cell.angle_beta   90.00
_cell.angle_gamma   90.00
#
_symmetry.space_group_name_H-M   'P 1'
#
loop_
_entity.id
_entity.type
_entity.pdbx_description
1 polymer ?
#
loop_
_entity_poly.entity_id
_entity_poly.type
_entity_poly.pdbx_seq_one_letter_code
_entity_poly.pdbx_strand_id
1 'polypeptide(L)'
;MRREKTSVSREDYLKAIWEMVQEGQEPISARLAEELAVTPPAVTAALKRLTRDGLLVVRRDGRIALTRKGSGIADRLAMRHQLAEKLLTEVIGLDWTRAHDEAELLEHGISPEVEKLLLARFGPEGFCPHGVPLQGGLAKLRRKHGAVPLSDVETGRTVEVLCVYEKDPEFLKFLSGLTLHPGAKAKIRNREYDETMTLAVGNRTIHLGKPATSRIWVRALTQ
;
A
#
# COMPACT_ATOMS: atom_id res chain seq x y z
N MET A 1 0.48 -3.60 -24.46
CA MET A 1 1.11 -2.35 -24.94
C MET A 1 2.07 -1.88 -23.85
N ARG A 2 3.37 -1.80 -24.14
CA ARG A 2 4.35 -1.22 -23.18
C ARG A 2 4.03 0.28 -23.08
N ARG A 3 3.56 0.74 -21.92
CA ARG A 3 3.38 2.17 -21.64
C ARG A 3 4.75 2.86 -21.72
N GLU A 4 4.84 3.97 -22.47
CA GLU A 4 5.99 4.87 -22.37
C GLU A 4 6.11 5.32 -20.92
N LYS A 5 7.26 5.04 -20.30
CA LYS A 5 7.52 5.47 -18.91
C LYS A 5 7.67 6.98 -18.92
N THR A 6 6.67 7.67 -18.37
CA THR A 6 6.80 9.06 -17.95
C THR A 6 8.01 9.16 -17.01
N SER A 7 8.79 10.23 -17.10
CA SER A 7 9.95 10.42 -16.23
C SER A 7 9.49 10.42 -14.76
N VAL A 8 10.13 9.59 -13.93
CA VAL A 8 9.83 9.52 -12.49
C VAL A 8 9.99 10.89 -11.84
N SER A 9 8.92 11.39 -11.25
CA SER A 9 8.86 12.71 -10.64
C SER A 9 9.61 12.75 -9.31
N ARG A 10 9.84 13.97 -8.80
CA ARG A 10 10.38 14.18 -7.45
C ARG A 10 9.43 13.59 -6.37
N GLU A 11 8.15 13.66 -6.61
CA GLU A 11 7.11 13.21 -5.69
C GLU A 11 7.08 11.68 -5.61
N ASP A 12 7.29 10.97 -6.73
CA ASP A 12 7.34 9.51 -6.77
C ASP A 12 8.48 8.95 -5.90
N TYR A 13 9.67 9.57 -5.93
CA TYR A 13 10.77 9.19 -5.04
C TYR A 13 10.39 9.35 -3.56
N LEU A 14 9.73 10.45 -3.20
CA LEU A 14 9.32 10.70 -1.82
C LEU A 14 8.22 9.73 -1.39
N LYS A 15 7.24 9.46 -2.27
CA LYS A 15 6.16 8.49 -2.03
C LYS A 15 6.74 7.09 -1.85
N ALA A 16 7.62 6.61 -2.74
CA ALA A 16 8.24 5.29 -2.63
C ALA A 16 9.04 5.12 -1.32
N ILE A 17 9.82 6.13 -0.91
CA ILE A 17 10.52 6.10 0.38
C ILE A 17 9.54 6.04 1.55
N TRP A 18 8.46 6.81 1.50
CA TRP A 18 7.43 6.84 2.52
C TRP A 18 6.70 5.48 2.64
N GLU A 19 6.32 4.89 1.53
CA GLU A 19 5.66 3.58 1.45
C GLU A 19 6.55 2.46 1.99
N MET A 20 7.84 2.41 1.61
CA MET A 20 8.80 1.46 2.16
C MET A 20 8.82 1.51 3.70
N VAL A 21 8.84 2.73 4.28
CA VAL A 21 8.80 2.89 5.74
C VAL A 21 7.47 2.40 6.32
N GLN A 22 6.33 2.66 5.65
CA GLN A 22 5.01 2.16 6.07
C GLN A 22 4.96 0.63 6.09
N GLU A 23 5.61 -0.01 5.13
CA GLU A 23 5.70 -1.47 5.01
C GLU A 23 6.73 -2.11 5.94
N GLY A 24 7.51 -1.30 6.68
CA GLY A 24 8.58 -1.77 7.56
C GLY A 24 9.87 -2.12 6.82
N GLN A 25 10.00 -1.68 5.59
CA GLN A 25 11.21 -1.85 4.78
C GLN A 25 12.21 -0.71 5.02
N GLU A 26 13.50 -1.00 4.91
CA GLU A 26 14.53 0.04 4.96
C GLU A 26 14.71 0.68 3.58
N PRO A 27 14.49 2.01 3.43
CA PRO A 27 14.73 2.70 2.18
C PRO A 27 16.23 2.81 1.91
N ILE A 28 16.66 2.14 0.84
CA ILE A 28 18.03 2.18 0.31
C ILE A 28 18.01 2.39 -1.21
N SER A 29 19.10 2.87 -1.77
CA SER A 29 19.18 3.21 -3.21
C SER A 29 18.83 2.04 -4.14
N ALA A 30 19.25 0.81 -3.79
CA ALA A 30 18.98 -0.38 -4.61
C ALA A 30 17.48 -0.68 -4.68
N ARG A 31 16.77 -0.67 -3.54
CA ARG A 31 15.33 -0.89 -3.50
C ARG A 31 14.55 0.20 -4.25
N LEU A 32 15.00 1.46 -4.15
CA LEU A 32 14.37 2.54 -4.92
C LEU A 32 14.55 2.36 -6.43
N ALA A 33 15.69 1.85 -6.87
CA ALA A 33 15.92 1.56 -8.29
C ALA A 33 14.96 0.47 -8.79
N GLU A 34 14.75 -0.59 -8.01
CA GLU A 34 13.81 -1.67 -8.29
C GLU A 34 12.36 -1.18 -8.30
N GLU A 35 11.93 -0.53 -7.22
CA GLU A 35 10.57 -0.04 -7.02
C GLU A 35 10.13 0.93 -8.13
N LEU A 36 10.99 1.90 -8.44
CA LEU A 36 10.70 2.92 -9.45
C LEU A 36 11.09 2.49 -10.87
N ALA A 37 11.65 1.28 -11.02
CA ALA A 37 12.15 0.73 -12.28
C ALA A 37 13.08 1.71 -13.04
N VAL A 38 13.99 2.34 -12.30
CA VAL A 38 15.00 3.29 -12.82
C VAL A 38 16.41 2.78 -12.61
N THR A 39 17.38 3.40 -13.30
CA THR A 39 18.79 3.01 -13.17
C THR A 39 19.42 3.53 -11.86
N PRO A 40 20.40 2.82 -11.26
CA PRO A 40 21.10 3.30 -10.07
C PRO A 40 21.72 4.70 -10.19
N PRO A 41 22.30 5.11 -11.33
CA PRO A 41 22.73 6.48 -11.52
C PRO A 41 21.61 7.52 -11.45
N ALA A 42 20.41 7.21 -11.97
CA ALA A 42 19.23 8.07 -11.88
C ALA A 42 18.79 8.26 -10.42
N VAL A 43 18.75 7.18 -9.63
CA VAL A 43 18.49 7.24 -8.18
C VAL A 43 19.53 8.14 -7.50
N THR A 44 20.82 7.94 -7.76
CA THR A 44 21.89 8.74 -7.15
C THR A 44 21.72 10.24 -7.46
N ALA A 45 21.41 10.58 -8.69
CA ALA A 45 21.17 11.96 -9.11
C ALA A 45 19.92 12.57 -8.41
N ALA A 46 18.84 11.80 -8.34
CA ALA A 46 17.61 12.19 -7.65
C ALA A 46 17.86 12.41 -6.15
N LEU A 47 18.52 11.48 -5.46
CA LEU A 47 18.82 11.60 -4.04
C LEU A 47 19.68 12.83 -3.72
N LYS A 48 20.71 13.12 -4.53
CA LYS A 48 21.52 14.35 -4.40
C LYS A 48 20.66 15.60 -4.50
N ARG A 49 19.78 15.67 -5.48
CA ARG A 49 18.85 16.80 -5.68
C ARG A 49 17.88 16.94 -4.50
N LEU A 50 17.23 15.87 -4.08
CA LEU A 50 16.26 15.85 -2.99
C LEU A 50 16.92 16.21 -1.64
N THR A 51 18.18 15.79 -1.40
CA THR A 51 18.98 16.18 -0.23
C THR A 51 19.26 17.66 -0.25
N ARG A 52 19.71 18.22 -1.39
CA ARG A 52 19.96 19.65 -1.56
C ARG A 52 18.68 20.48 -1.32
N ASP A 53 17.53 19.99 -1.75
CA ASP A 53 16.22 20.62 -1.58
C ASP A 53 15.66 20.47 -0.15
N GLY A 54 16.39 19.76 0.74
CA GLY A 54 16.03 19.56 2.15
C GLY A 54 14.82 18.65 2.34
N LEU A 55 14.58 17.69 1.42
CA LEU A 55 13.43 16.78 1.46
C LEU A 55 13.76 15.42 2.06
N LEU A 56 15.01 15.01 1.99
CA LEU A 56 15.51 13.79 2.59
C LEU A 56 16.95 13.94 3.07
N VAL A 57 17.41 12.95 3.83
CA VAL A 57 18.81 12.78 4.22
C VAL A 57 19.24 11.35 3.89
N VAL A 58 20.46 11.21 3.37
CA VAL A 58 21.10 9.92 3.19
C VAL A 58 22.11 9.75 4.33
N ARG A 59 21.93 8.73 5.16
CA ARG A 59 22.78 8.45 6.30
C ARG A 59 24.10 7.80 5.86
N ARG A 60 25.10 7.77 6.76
CA ARG A 60 26.42 7.15 6.49
C ARG A 60 26.33 5.66 6.17
N ASP A 61 25.33 4.96 6.69
CA ASP A 61 25.04 3.55 6.44
C ASP A 61 24.24 3.30 5.14
N GLY A 62 24.00 4.35 4.35
CA GLY A 62 23.25 4.29 3.08
C GLY A 62 21.73 4.31 3.24
N ARG A 63 21.19 4.32 4.45
CA ARG A 63 19.74 4.45 4.69
C ARG A 63 19.24 5.84 4.34
N ILE A 64 18.06 5.91 3.78
CA ILE A 64 17.41 7.14 3.35
C ILE A 64 16.27 7.44 4.32
N ALA A 65 16.20 8.69 4.78
CA ALA A 65 15.12 9.14 5.64
C ALA A 65 14.53 10.45 5.11
N LEU A 66 13.21 10.53 5.09
CA LEU A 66 12.51 11.78 4.74
C LEU A 66 12.66 12.81 5.86
N THR A 67 12.82 14.07 5.49
CA THR A 67 12.64 15.19 6.42
C THR A 67 11.14 15.39 6.68
N ARG A 68 10.79 16.22 7.67
CA ARG A 68 9.38 16.60 7.90
C ARG A 68 8.72 17.18 6.64
N LYS A 69 9.46 17.99 5.86
CA LYS A 69 9.00 18.57 4.59
C LYS A 69 8.78 17.49 3.54
N GLY A 70 9.74 16.57 3.37
CA GLY A 70 9.64 15.47 2.42
C GLY A 70 8.51 14.51 2.77
N SER A 71 8.37 14.15 4.06
CA SER A 71 7.28 13.29 4.53
C SER A 71 5.90 13.90 4.29
N GLY A 72 5.74 15.22 4.49
CA GLY A 72 4.47 15.90 4.22
C GLY A 72 4.07 15.91 2.74
N ILE A 73 5.06 15.98 1.82
CA ILE A 73 4.80 15.87 0.37
C ILE A 73 4.39 14.44 0.03
N ALA A 74 5.12 13.45 0.53
CA ALA A 74 4.84 12.03 0.28
C ALA A 74 3.47 11.61 0.82
N ASP A 75 3.15 11.95 2.06
CA ASP A 75 1.87 11.65 2.70
C ASP A 75 0.69 12.26 1.93
N ARG A 76 0.85 13.49 1.42
CA ARG A 76 -0.18 14.13 0.60
C ARG A 76 -0.36 13.44 -0.75
N LEU A 77 0.72 13.02 -1.41
CA LEU A 77 0.61 12.30 -2.68
C LEU A 77 -0.04 10.92 -2.46
N ALA A 78 0.36 10.18 -1.41
CA ALA A 78 -0.25 8.93 -1.04
C ALA A 78 -1.77 9.10 -0.74
N MET A 79 -2.16 10.17 -0.06
CA MET A 79 -3.58 10.48 0.16
C MET A 79 -4.32 10.74 -1.16
N ARG A 80 -3.73 11.46 -2.12
CA ARG A 80 -4.32 11.68 -3.44
C ARG A 80 -4.46 10.39 -4.22
N HIS A 81 -3.47 9.49 -4.13
CA HIS A 81 -3.55 8.15 -4.70
C HIS A 81 -4.78 7.41 -4.19
N GLN A 82 -4.95 7.33 -2.88
CA GLN A 82 -6.07 6.63 -2.26
C GLN A 82 -7.42 7.29 -2.57
N LEU A 83 -7.48 8.61 -2.70
CA LEU A 83 -8.66 9.34 -3.16
C LEU A 83 -8.98 9.02 -4.63
N ALA A 84 -7.95 8.90 -5.48
CA ALA A 84 -8.11 8.50 -6.88
C ALA A 84 -8.66 7.07 -6.99
N GLU A 85 -8.12 6.11 -6.23
CA GLU A 85 -8.64 4.74 -6.17
C GLU A 85 -10.11 4.70 -5.78
N LYS A 86 -10.48 5.47 -4.77
CA LYS A 86 -11.87 5.57 -4.31
C LYS A 86 -12.79 6.18 -5.36
N LEU A 87 -12.34 7.24 -6.03
CA LEU A 87 -13.07 7.86 -7.14
C LEU A 87 -13.28 6.86 -8.28
N LEU A 88 -12.22 6.15 -8.66
CA LEU A 88 -12.26 5.16 -9.75
C LEU A 88 -13.19 4.00 -9.44
N THR A 89 -13.19 3.50 -8.22
CA THR A 89 -14.01 2.34 -7.85
C THR A 89 -15.43 2.71 -7.48
N GLU A 90 -15.66 3.69 -6.62
CA GLU A 90 -16.99 4.00 -6.08
C GLU A 90 -17.83 4.92 -6.98
N VAL A 91 -17.20 5.70 -7.86
CA VAL A 91 -17.91 6.65 -8.73
C VAL A 91 -17.87 6.23 -10.18
N ILE A 92 -16.70 5.83 -10.68
CA ILE A 92 -16.50 5.40 -12.07
C ILE A 92 -16.91 3.93 -12.26
N GLY A 93 -16.84 3.09 -11.21
CA GLY A 93 -17.16 1.67 -11.28
C GLY A 93 -16.03 0.80 -11.83
N LEU A 94 -14.78 1.28 -11.75
CA LEU A 94 -13.61 0.48 -12.12
C LEU A 94 -13.45 -0.68 -11.15
N ASP A 95 -13.06 -1.86 -11.67
CA ASP A 95 -12.72 -3.01 -10.82
C ASP A 95 -11.56 -2.66 -9.88
N TRP A 96 -11.72 -3.00 -8.60
CA TRP A 96 -10.76 -2.67 -7.54
C TRP A 96 -9.36 -3.25 -7.78
N THR A 97 -9.26 -4.38 -8.49
CA THR A 97 -7.98 -5.01 -8.83
C THR A 97 -7.17 -4.23 -9.86
N ARG A 98 -7.76 -3.20 -10.46
CA ARG A 98 -7.14 -2.32 -11.45
C ARG A 98 -6.97 -0.87 -10.97
N ALA A 99 -7.55 -0.56 -9.82
CA ALA A 99 -7.64 0.81 -9.34
C ALA A 99 -6.27 1.44 -9.06
N HIS A 100 -5.32 0.66 -8.53
CA HIS A 100 -3.96 1.12 -8.20
C HIS A 100 -3.22 1.70 -9.42
N ASP A 101 -3.12 0.93 -10.50
CA ASP A 101 -2.41 1.35 -11.72
C ASP A 101 -2.99 2.62 -12.35
N GLU A 102 -4.32 2.78 -12.32
CA GLU A 102 -4.99 3.96 -12.84
C GLU A 102 -4.88 5.15 -11.88
N ALA A 103 -4.86 4.91 -10.57
CA ALA A 103 -4.66 5.95 -9.57
C ALA A 103 -3.26 6.57 -9.65
N GLU A 104 -2.22 5.79 -9.93
CA GLU A 104 -0.87 6.30 -10.17
C GLU A 104 -0.78 7.31 -11.32
N LEU A 105 -1.67 7.20 -12.30
CA LEU A 105 -1.74 8.17 -13.39
C LEU A 105 -2.50 9.44 -13.01
N LEU A 106 -3.47 9.32 -12.09
CA LEU A 106 -4.37 10.42 -11.72
C LEU A 106 -3.84 11.28 -10.57
N GLU A 107 -3.10 10.68 -9.62
CA GLU A 107 -2.72 11.31 -8.35
C GLU A 107 -2.01 12.67 -8.52
N HIS A 108 -1.16 12.78 -9.55
CA HIS A 108 -0.43 14.02 -9.86
C HIS A 108 -1.33 15.12 -10.46
N GLY A 109 -2.43 14.73 -11.09
CA GLY A 109 -3.41 15.65 -11.68
C GLY A 109 -4.44 16.20 -10.68
N ILE A 110 -4.52 15.64 -9.48
CA ILE A 110 -5.46 16.09 -8.45
C ILE A 110 -5.01 17.43 -7.87
N SER A 111 -5.73 18.49 -8.23
CA SER A 111 -5.48 19.83 -7.67
C SER A 111 -5.87 19.92 -6.19
N PRO A 112 -5.38 20.92 -5.43
CA PRO A 112 -5.79 21.12 -4.04
C PRO A 112 -7.30 21.33 -3.86
N GLU A 113 -7.97 21.89 -4.85
CA GLU A 113 -9.42 22.08 -4.84
C GLU A 113 -10.15 20.74 -5.01
N VAL A 114 -9.75 19.93 -5.99
CA VAL A 114 -10.31 18.60 -6.22
C VAL A 114 -10.04 17.69 -5.01
N GLU A 115 -8.83 17.73 -4.44
CA GLU A 115 -8.47 17.00 -3.22
C GLU A 115 -9.44 17.33 -2.07
N LYS A 116 -9.73 18.63 -1.85
CA LYS A 116 -10.67 19.07 -0.81
C LYS A 116 -12.09 18.55 -1.06
N LEU A 117 -12.56 18.56 -2.30
CA LEU A 117 -13.89 18.05 -2.67
C LEU A 117 -13.99 16.53 -2.49
N LEU A 118 -12.96 15.79 -2.87
CA LEU A 118 -12.89 14.33 -2.68
C LEU A 118 -12.87 13.97 -1.19
N LEU A 119 -12.09 14.69 -0.38
CA LEU A 119 -12.08 14.50 1.08
C LEU A 119 -13.44 14.82 1.71
N ALA A 120 -14.12 15.86 1.24
CA ALA A 120 -15.48 16.18 1.72
C ALA A 120 -16.48 15.08 1.35
N ARG A 121 -16.35 14.47 0.16
CA ARG A 121 -17.23 13.40 -0.31
C ARG A 121 -17.00 12.06 0.40
N PHE A 122 -15.73 11.65 0.58
CA PHE A 122 -15.39 10.31 1.07
C PHE A 122 -15.10 10.28 2.58
N GLY A 123 -14.92 11.45 3.20
CA GLY A 123 -14.55 11.60 4.60
C GLY A 123 -13.05 11.37 4.85
N PRO A 124 -12.43 12.10 5.77
CA PRO A 124 -10.98 12.00 6.03
C PRO A 124 -10.58 10.69 6.73
N GLU A 125 -11.52 10.01 7.37
CA GLU A 125 -11.30 8.70 8.04
C GLU A 125 -11.67 7.51 7.13
N GLY A 126 -11.94 7.75 5.85
CA GLY A 126 -12.24 6.71 4.87
C GLY A 126 -11.04 5.83 4.55
N PHE A 127 -11.32 4.76 3.81
CA PHE A 127 -10.32 3.80 3.33
C PHE A 127 -10.43 3.68 1.82
N CYS A 128 -9.33 3.42 1.15
CA CYS A 128 -9.33 3.07 -0.27
C CYS A 128 -9.88 1.63 -0.48
N PRO A 129 -10.15 1.19 -1.70
CA PRO A 129 -10.69 -0.15 -1.95
C PRO A 129 -9.79 -1.29 -1.47
N HIS A 130 -8.48 -1.05 -1.35
CA HIS A 130 -7.52 -2.02 -0.83
C HIS A 130 -7.40 -1.99 0.71
N GLY A 131 -8.15 -1.09 1.39
CA GLY A 131 -8.21 -1.00 2.85
C GLY A 131 -7.15 -0.08 3.47
N VAL A 132 -6.38 0.66 2.67
CA VAL A 132 -5.43 1.66 3.20
C VAL A 132 -6.22 2.90 3.64
N PRO A 133 -5.98 3.44 4.86
CA PRO A 133 -6.61 4.69 5.30
C PRO A 133 -6.24 5.84 4.37
N LEU A 134 -7.19 6.71 4.04
CA LEU A 134 -6.94 7.90 3.19
C LEU A 134 -5.86 8.83 3.76
N GLN A 135 -5.65 8.80 5.06
CA GLN A 135 -4.60 9.56 5.74
C GLN A 135 -3.79 8.67 6.68
N GLY A 136 -2.47 8.81 6.67
CA GLY A 136 -1.55 8.16 7.61
C GLY A 136 -1.22 6.70 7.30
N GLY A 137 -1.67 6.18 6.16
CA GLY A 137 -1.25 4.91 5.59
C GLY A 137 -1.33 3.69 6.52
N LEU A 138 -0.53 2.68 6.23
CA LEU A 138 -0.48 1.42 6.96
C LEU A 138 -0.06 1.59 8.44
N ALA A 139 0.78 2.58 8.76
CA ALA A 139 1.16 2.87 10.15
C ALA A 139 -0.06 3.29 10.99
N LYS A 140 -0.99 4.06 10.43
CA LYS A 140 -2.26 4.40 11.09
C LYS A 140 -3.12 3.16 11.30
N LEU A 141 -3.19 2.29 10.28
CA LEU A 141 -3.94 1.04 10.35
C LEU A 141 -3.43 0.14 11.48
N ARG A 142 -2.11 -0.04 11.58
CA ARG A 142 -1.48 -0.80 12.68
C ARG A 142 -1.79 -0.19 14.05
N ARG A 143 -1.60 1.11 14.20
CA ARG A 143 -1.74 1.80 15.49
C ARG A 143 -3.19 1.91 15.97
N LYS A 144 -4.13 2.28 15.06
CA LYS A 144 -5.54 2.49 15.43
C LYS A 144 -6.39 1.22 15.42
N HIS A 145 -6.09 0.28 14.51
CA HIS A 145 -6.92 -0.89 14.27
C HIS A 145 -6.24 -2.22 14.64
N GLY A 146 -5.00 -2.16 15.15
CA GLY A 146 -4.27 -3.35 15.54
C GLY A 146 -3.96 -4.29 14.38
N ALA A 147 -3.77 -3.73 13.18
CA ALA A 147 -3.49 -4.52 11.97
C ALA A 147 -2.14 -5.23 12.09
N VAL A 148 -2.15 -6.54 11.85
CA VAL A 148 -0.96 -7.38 11.76
C VAL A 148 -1.01 -8.19 10.47
N PRO A 149 0.14 -8.63 9.91
CA PRO A 149 0.13 -9.58 8.82
C PRO A 149 -0.65 -10.85 9.18
N LEU A 150 -1.40 -11.39 8.23
CA LEU A 150 -2.12 -12.65 8.45
C LEU A 150 -1.17 -13.79 8.81
N SER A 151 0.05 -13.78 8.25
CA SER A 151 1.13 -14.72 8.60
C SER A 151 1.48 -14.75 10.10
N ASP A 152 1.22 -13.68 10.84
CA ASP A 152 1.62 -13.55 12.25
C ASP A 152 0.49 -13.96 13.20
N VAL A 153 -0.69 -14.31 12.68
CA VAL A 153 -1.85 -14.68 13.50
C VAL A 153 -1.86 -16.18 13.79
N GLU A 154 -2.15 -16.54 15.04
CA GLU A 154 -2.22 -17.91 15.50
C GLU A 154 -3.40 -18.69 14.90
N THR A 155 -3.23 -20.01 14.80
CA THR A 155 -4.29 -20.96 14.42
C THR A 155 -5.48 -20.89 15.38
N GLY A 156 -6.68 -21.12 14.86
CA GLY A 156 -7.94 -21.11 15.63
C GLY A 156 -8.61 -19.72 15.69
N ARG A 157 -7.89 -18.65 15.41
CA ARG A 157 -8.43 -17.29 15.43
C ARG A 157 -9.33 -17.01 14.22
N THR A 158 -10.35 -16.19 14.45
CA THR A 158 -11.13 -15.55 13.39
C THR A 158 -10.61 -14.14 13.19
N VAL A 159 -10.40 -13.75 11.95
CA VAL A 159 -9.84 -12.46 11.57
C VAL A 159 -10.75 -11.74 10.58
N GLU A 160 -10.64 -10.43 10.54
CA GLU A 160 -11.19 -9.57 9.49
C GLU A 160 -10.03 -9.00 8.65
N VAL A 161 -10.12 -9.10 7.35
CA VAL A 161 -9.17 -8.48 6.43
C VAL A 161 -9.36 -6.97 6.49
N LEU A 162 -8.31 -6.24 6.86
CA LEU A 162 -8.34 -4.79 6.91
C LEU A 162 -7.74 -4.17 5.65
N CYS A 163 -6.64 -4.73 5.17
CA CYS A 163 -5.89 -4.18 4.04
C CYS A 163 -5.17 -5.31 3.29
N VAL A 164 -4.97 -5.13 1.99
CA VAL A 164 -4.18 -6.02 1.14
C VAL A 164 -3.12 -5.21 0.38
N TYR A 165 -2.02 -5.87 0.00
CA TYR A 165 -0.98 -5.25 -0.83
C TYR A 165 -1.53 -4.95 -2.23
N GLU A 166 -1.43 -3.69 -2.65
CA GLU A 166 -2.16 -3.16 -3.82
C GLU A 166 -1.33 -3.07 -5.10
N LYS A 167 0.02 -3.14 -5.00
CA LYS A 167 0.92 -2.92 -6.14
C LYS A 167 1.11 -4.14 -7.07
N ASP A 168 0.40 -5.23 -6.82
CA ASP A 168 0.50 -6.48 -7.59
C ASP A 168 -0.89 -6.87 -8.12
N PRO A 169 -1.22 -6.49 -9.38
CA PRO A 169 -2.54 -6.76 -9.97
C PRO A 169 -2.89 -8.24 -10.05
N GLU A 170 -1.91 -9.12 -10.25
CA GLU A 170 -2.15 -10.56 -10.28
C GLU A 170 -2.48 -11.11 -8.89
N PHE A 171 -1.83 -10.57 -7.85
CA PHE A 171 -2.17 -10.88 -6.47
C PHE A 171 -3.59 -10.40 -6.11
N LEU A 172 -3.97 -9.20 -6.52
CA LEU A 172 -5.33 -8.69 -6.29
C LEU A 172 -6.39 -9.54 -7.00
N LYS A 173 -6.16 -9.95 -8.25
CA LYS A 173 -7.05 -10.88 -8.98
C LYS A 173 -7.13 -12.25 -8.28
N PHE A 174 -6.01 -12.76 -7.81
CA PHE A 174 -5.96 -14.00 -7.03
C PHE A 174 -6.81 -13.88 -5.76
N LEU A 175 -6.66 -12.82 -4.98
CA LEU A 175 -7.47 -12.56 -3.78
C LEU A 175 -8.97 -12.38 -4.12
N SER A 176 -9.28 -11.69 -5.20
CA SER A 176 -10.66 -11.50 -5.68
C SER A 176 -11.32 -12.85 -5.98
N GLY A 177 -10.62 -13.76 -6.67
CA GLY A 177 -11.08 -15.14 -6.92
C GLY A 177 -11.34 -15.96 -5.65
N LEU A 178 -10.67 -15.62 -4.55
CA LEU A 178 -10.84 -16.23 -3.23
C LEU A 178 -11.84 -15.49 -2.33
N THR A 179 -12.46 -14.41 -2.80
CA THR A 179 -13.33 -13.52 -2.02
C THR A 179 -12.62 -12.91 -0.79
N LEU A 180 -11.31 -12.75 -0.87
CA LEU A 180 -10.48 -12.10 0.15
C LEU A 180 -10.25 -10.64 -0.24
N HIS A 181 -11.09 -9.76 0.28
CA HIS A 181 -11.01 -8.30 0.11
C HIS A 181 -11.14 -7.62 1.48
N PRO A 182 -10.87 -6.35 1.62
CA PRO A 182 -11.10 -5.62 2.87
C PRO A 182 -12.55 -5.80 3.36
N GLY A 183 -12.70 -6.12 4.64
CA GLY A 183 -13.98 -6.48 5.27
C GLY A 183 -14.30 -7.98 5.27
N ALA A 184 -13.61 -8.81 4.47
CA ALA A 184 -13.81 -10.25 4.48
C ALA A 184 -13.38 -10.85 5.81
N LYS A 185 -14.13 -11.86 6.28
CA LYS A 185 -13.81 -12.62 7.50
C LYS A 185 -13.27 -13.99 7.15
N ALA A 186 -12.22 -14.40 7.84
CA ALA A 186 -11.60 -15.70 7.68
C ALA A 186 -11.32 -16.35 9.05
N LYS A 187 -11.50 -17.67 9.16
CA LYS A 187 -11.06 -18.43 10.33
C LYS A 187 -9.82 -19.23 9.96
N ILE A 188 -8.74 -19.05 10.73
CA ILE A 188 -7.50 -19.80 10.55
C ILE A 188 -7.71 -21.20 11.11
N ARG A 189 -7.70 -22.22 10.26
CA ARG A 189 -7.94 -23.63 10.61
C ARG A 189 -6.66 -24.35 10.98
N ASN A 190 -5.63 -24.16 10.17
CA ASN A 190 -4.34 -24.84 10.32
C ASN A 190 -3.20 -24.00 9.73
N ARG A 191 -1.98 -24.31 10.16
CA ARG A 191 -0.73 -23.84 9.56
C ARG A 191 0.18 -25.05 9.40
N GLU A 192 0.58 -25.32 8.17
CA GLU A 192 1.47 -26.43 7.82
C GLU A 192 2.94 -26.09 8.13
N TYR A 193 3.80 -27.11 8.05
CA TYR A 193 5.24 -26.96 8.28
C TYR A 193 5.92 -25.95 7.33
N ASP A 194 5.46 -25.87 6.08
CA ASP A 194 5.92 -24.94 5.06
C ASP A 194 5.29 -23.53 5.19
N GLU A 195 4.63 -23.27 6.32
CA GLU A 195 3.89 -22.04 6.64
C GLU A 195 2.63 -21.79 5.76
N THR A 196 2.22 -22.76 4.96
CA THR A 196 0.93 -22.71 4.27
C THR A 196 -0.21 -22.66 5.30
N MET A 197 -1.07 -21.67 5.21
CA MET A 197 -2.22 -21.49 6.08
C MET A 197 -3.49 -21.98 5.41
N THR A 198 -4.26 -22.80 6.13
CA THR A 198 -5.61 -23.21 5.75
C THR A 198 -6.63 -22.29 6.41
N LEU A 199 -7.42 -21.60 5.59
CA LEU A 199 -8.42 -20.64 6.03
C LEU A 199 -9.81 -21.09 5.61
N ALA A 200 -10.81 -20.86 6.48
CA ALA A 200 -12.22 -20.91 6.12
C ALA A 200 -12.73 -19.50 5.85
N VAL A 201 -13.20 -19.26 4.63
CA VAL A 201 -13.75 -17.97 4.16
C VAL A 201 -15.17 -18.24 3.65
N GLY A 202 -16.18 -17.80 4.40
CA GLY A 202 -17.57 -18.22 4.13
C GLY A 202 -17.70 -19.73 4.16
N ASN A 203 -18.20 -20.32 3.07
CA ASN A 203 -18.36 -21.78 2.90
C ASN A 203 -17.17 -22.45 2.18
N ARG A 204 -16.09 -21.72 1.94
CA ARG A 204 -14.92 -22.23 1.20
C ARG A 204 -13.75 -22.45 2.14
N THR A 205 -12.97 -23.49 1.87
CA THR A 205 -11.64 -23.67 2.45
C THR A 205 -10.59 -23.28 1.40
N ILE A 206 -9.65 -22.44 1.78
CA ILE A 206 -8.58 -21.96 0.91
C ILE A 206 -7.22 -22.18 1.57
N HIS A 207 -6.18 -22.28 0.76
CA HIS A 207 -4.82 -22.49 1.20
C HIS A 207 -3.94 -21.34 0.67
N LEU A 208 -3.22 -20.68 1.57
CA LEU A 208 -2.35 -19.55 1.24
C LEU A 208 -0.95 -19.77 1.79
N GLY A 209 0.04 -19.74 0.93
CA GLY A 209 1.44 -19.75 1.34
C GLY A 209 1.87 -18.43 2.00
N LYS A 210 3.01 -18.45 2.69
CA LYS A 210 3.58 -17.29 3.39
C LYS A 210 3.74 -16.04 2.52
N PRO A 211 4.16 -16.13 1.23
CA PRO A 211 4.24 -14.94 0.37
C PRO A 211 2.92 -14.19 0.22
N ALA A 212 1.79 -14.90 0.24
CA ALA A 212 0.47 -14.28 0.18
C ALA A 212 0.02 -13.77 1.56
N THR A 213 0.15 -14.60 2.62
CA THR A 213 -0.33 -14.24 3.96
C THR A 213 0.42 -13.06 4.59
N SER A 214 1.70 -12.83 4.23
CA SER A 214 2.47 -11.67 4.65
C SER A 214 2.04 -10.35 3.99
N ARG A 215 1.27 -10.41 2.92
CA ARG A 215 0.74 -9.25 2.15
C ARG A 215 -0.73 -8.94 2.43
N ILE A 216 -1.32 -9.58 3.44
CA ILE A 216 -2.70 -9.37 3.88
C ILE A 216 -2.64 -8.92 5.35
N TRP A 217 -3.14 -7.74 5.64
CA TRP A 217 -3.22 -7.23 7.01
C TRP A 217 -4.61 -7.45 7.57
N VAL A 218 -4.64 -8.02 8.76
CA VAL A 218 -5.89 -8.44 9.42
C VAL A 218 -5.98 -7.93 10.86
N ARG A 219 -7.18 -7.96 11.39
CA ARG A 219 -7.47 -7.78 12.81
C ARG A 219 -8.09 -9.05 13.37
N ALA A 220 -7.57 -9.55 14.49
CA ALA A 220 -8.23 -10.64 15.21
C ALA A 220 -9.57 -10.15 15.75
N LEU A 221 -10.62 -10.95 15.54
CA LEU A 221 -11.92 -10.71 16.14
C LEU A 221 -11.97 -11.38 17.51
N THR A 222 -12.44 -10.63 18.51
CA THR A 222 -12.74 -11.19 19.84
C THR A 222 -13.93 -12.17 19.69
N GLN A 223 -13.79 -13.35 20.27
CA GLN A 223 -14.91 -14.32 20.35
C GLN A 223 -15.98 -13.79 21.26
#